data_bc92acffe400d2caa4960af43d1264ff
#
_entry.id   bc92acffe400d2caa4960af43d1264ff
#
_cell.length_a   1.000
_cell.length_b   1.000
_cell.length_c   1.000
_cell.angle_alpha   90.00
_cell.angle_beta   90.00
_cell.angle_gamma   90.00
#
_symmetry.space_group_name_H-M   'P 1'
#
loop_
_entity.id
_entity.type
_entity.pdbx_description
1 polymer ?
#
loop_
_entity_poly.entity_id
_entity_poly.type
_entity_poly.pdbx_seq_one_letter_code
_entity_poly.pdbx_strand_id
1 'polypeptide(L)'
;MKFFVTGVNGQLGHDVVNELFKRGHQAVGSDLSDNYTGICNGAEQDMRYVSLDITDRDSVFQILTEVKPDAVIHCAAWTAVDMAEDADKKELVKNINAVGTKNIADICKILDCKLLYLSTDYVFDGTGTEPWKPDDKNFKPLNFYGQTKLEGELAVSETLQKSDCGSFGLYCAAQKAQSIARSQKGLYPVGHPL
;
A
#
# COMPACT_ATOMS: atom_id res chain seq x y z
N MET A 1 17.59 2.87 10.64
CA MET A 1 16.91 3.53 9.52
C MET A 1 15.67 4.20 10.03
N LYS A 2 15.25 5.29 9.37
CA LYS A 2 13.99 6.00 9.63
C LYS A 2 12.99 5.64 8.51
N PHE A 3 11.85 5.11 8.89
CA PHE A 3 10.78 4.76 7.96
C PHE A 3 9.60 5.73 8.07
N PHE A 4 8.97 6.01 6.95
CA PHE A 4 7.65 6.65 6.91
C PHE A 4 6.62 5.61 6.47
N VAL A 5 5.58 5.41 7.27
CA VAL A 5 4.56 4.38 7.02
C VAL A 5 3.21 5.07 6.82
N THR A 6 2.59 4.89 5.67
CA THR A 6 1.24 5.40 5.42
C THR A 6 0.20 4.34 5.76
N GLY A 7 -1.02 4.76 6.10
CA GLY A 7 -2.12 3.82 6.39
C GLY A 7 -1.96 3.11 7.74
N VAL A 8 -1.40 3.80 8.74
CA VAL A 8 -1.07 3.18 10.04
C VAL A 8 -2.29 2.92 10.93
N ASN A 9 -3.44 3.51 10.64
CA ASN A 9 -4.70 3.19 11.32
C ASN A 9 -5.27 1.83 10.88
N GLY A 10 -4.81 1.31 9.73
CA GLY A 10 -5.16 -0.02 9.24
C GLY A 10 -4.29 -1.12 9.88
N GLN A 11 -4.77 -2.36 9.80
CA GLN A 11 -4.10 -3.53 10.38
C GLN A 11 -2.64 -3.67 9.92
N LEU A 12 -2.39 -3.62 8.61
CA LEU A 12 -1.05 -3.83 8.07
C LEU A 12 -0.07 -2.71 8.47
N GLY A 13 -0.51 -1.44 8.39
CA GLY A 13 0.33 -0.31 8.80
C GLY A 13 0.70 -0.37 10.28
N HIS A 14 -0.24 -0.75 11.15
CA HIS A 14 -0.01 -1.02 12.57
C HIS A 14 1.06 -2.10 12.77
N ASP A 15 0.90 -3.27 12.12
CA ASP A 15 1.84 -4.38 12.27
C ASP A 15 3.24 -4.03 11.74
N VAL A 16 3.32 -3.27 10.64
CA VAL A 16 4.59 -2.77 10.09
C VAL A 16 5.31 -1.87 11.09
N VAL A 17 4.61 -0.91 11.69
CA VAL A 17 5.21 -0.01 12.69
C VAL A 17 5.76 -0.80 13.88
N ASN A 18 4.98 -1.72 14.43
CA ASN A 18 5.42 -2.56 15.54
C ASN A 18 6.65 -3.40 15.19
N GLU A 19 6.68 -4.00 14.01
CA GLU A 19 7.83 -4.80 13.59
C GLU A 19 9.07 -3.92 13.35
N LEU A 20 8.91 -2.70 12.84
CA LEU A 20 10.02 -1.74 12.69
C LEU A 20 10.63 -1.38 14.04
N PHE A 21 9.83 -1.04 15.04
CA PHE A 21 10.33 -0.76 16.40
C PHE A 21 11.00 -1.97 17.03
N LYS A 22 10.40 -3.16 16.90
CA LYS A 22 10.98 -4.41 17.39
C LYS A 22 12.37 -4.69 16.79
N ARG A 23 12.60 -4.27 15.55
CA ARG A 23 13.91 -4.37 14.87
C ARG A 23 14.84 -3.20 15.16
N GLY A 24 14.49 -2.29 16.04
CA GLY A 24 15.33 -1.14 16.42
C GLY A 24 15.38 -0.03 15.38
N HIS A 25 14.34 0.08 14.54
CA HIS A 25 14.18 1.16 13.58
C HIS A 25 13.31 2.29 14.12
N GLN A 26 13.43 3.48 13.53
CA GLN A 26 12.52 4.59 13.77
C GLN A 26 11.37 4.55 12.75
N ALA A 27 10.15 4.84 13.21
CA ALA A 27 9.00 4.97 12.33
C ALA A 27 8.25 6.27 12.61
N VAL A 28 7.82 6.94 11.54
CA VAL A 28 6.80 8.00 11.55
C VAL A 28 5.61 7.42 10.80
N GLY A 29 4.46 7.40 11.45
CA GLY A 29 3.22 6.90 10.87
C GLY A 29 2.33 8.01 10.36
N SER A 30 1.56 7.74 9.33
CA SER A 30 0.57 8.67 8.80
C SER A 30 -0.72 7.98 8.37
N ASP A 31 -1.80 8.72 8.48
CA ASP A 31 -3.12 8.37 7.96
C ASP A 31 -3.93 9.64 7.72
N LEU A 32 -5.14 9.52 7.15
CA LEU A 32 -6.02 10.65 6.85
C LEU A 32 -6.57 11.33 8.11
N SER A 33 -6.78 10.59 9.21
CA SER A 33 -7.33 11.13 10.45
C SER A 33 -6.38 12.13 11.11
N ASP A 34 -6.92 13.14 11.82
CA ASP A 34 -6.10 14.13 12.55
C ASP A 34 -5.26 13.50 13.67
N ASN A 35 -5.73 12.39 14.23
CA ASN A 35 -5.05 11.66 15.29
C ASN A 35 -4.99 10.17 14.95
N TYR A 36 -4.02 9.47 15.55
CA TYR A 36 -3.96 8.03 15.46
C TYR A 36 -5.22 7.39 16.07
N THR A 37 -5.90 6.57 15.30
CA THR A 37 -7.14 5.88 15.67
C THR A 37 -7.04 4.36 15.52
N GLY A 38 -5.84 3.86 15.24
CA GLY A 38 -5.57 2.43 15.09
C GLY A 38 -5.54 1.68 16.42
N ILE A 39 -5.14 0.42 16.35
CA ILE A 39 -5.02 -0.45 17.53
C ILE A 39 -3.86 0.04 18.41
N CYS A 40 -4.10 0.19 19.71
CA CYS A 40 -3.10 0.63 20.70
C CYS A 40 -2.71 -0.54 21.61
N ASN A 41 -1.90 -1.47 21.14
CA ASN A 41 -1.49 -2.65 21.91
C ASN A 41 0.01 -2.99 21.77
N GLY A 42 0.82 -2.11 21.21
CA GLY A 42 2.25 -2.33 20.97
C GLY A 42 3.07 -1.05 21.04
N ALA A 43 4.22 -1.06 20.39
CA ALA A 43 5.17 0.05 20.37
C ALA A 43 4.72 1.24 19.48
N GLU A 44 3.64 1.10 18.74
CA GLU A 44 3.03 2.17 17.94
C GLU A 44 2.60 3.37 18.78
N GLN A 45 2.40 3.18 20.10
CA GLN A 45 2.08 4.26 21.04
C GLN A 45 3.19 5.31 21.13
N ASP A 46 4.44 4.91 20.87
CA ASP A 46 5.61 5.79 20.85
C ASP A 46 5.88 6.37 19.47
N MET A 47 5.05 6.04 18.48
CA MET A 47 5.21 6.49 17.11
C MET A 47 4.87 7.97 16.98
N ARG A 48 5.75 8.75 16.34
CA ARG A 48 5.35 10.06 15.83
C ARG A 48 4.28 9.85 14.76
N TYR A 49 3.10 10.39 14.99
CA TYR A 49 1.98 10.36 14.03
C TYR A 49 1.85 11.71 13.31
N VAL A 50 1.51 11.66 12.02
CA VAL A 50 1.26 12.83 11.19
C VAL A 50 -0.01 12.60 10.36
N SER A 51 -0.98 13.52 10.44
CA SER A 51 -2.13 13.52 9.54
C SER A 51 -1.68 13.84 8.12
N LEU A 52 -2.07 13.02 7.15
CA LEU A 52 -1.68 13.18 5.75
C LEU A 52 -2.74 12.62 4.80
N ASP A 53 -3.27 13.48 3.95
CA ASP A 53 -3.97 13.05 2.74
C ASP A 53 -2.94 12.81 1.62
N ILE A 54 -2.75 11.56 1.24
CA ILE A 54 -1.81 11.19 0.17
C ILE A 54 -2.21 11.72 -1.21
N THR A 55 -3.47 12.13 -1.39
CA THR A 55 -3.95 12.74 -2.64
C THR A 55 -3.52 14.20 -2.79
N ASP A 56 -3.17 14.86 -1.68
CA ASP A 56 -2.57 16.20 -1.67
C ASP A 56 -1.05 16.13 -1.83
N ARG A 57 -0.59 16.37 -3.06
CA ARG A 57 0.82 16.30 -3.44
C ARG A 57 1.70 17.27 -2.65
N ASP A 58 1.21 18.46 -2.37
CA ASP A 58 2.01 19.49 -1.68
C ASP A 58 2.19 19.12 -0.20
N SER A 59 1.16 18.59 0.45
CA SER A 59 1.24 18.03 1.79
C SER A 59 2.20 16.83 1.86
N VAL A 60 2.16 15.93 0.88
CA VAL A 60 3.11 14.79 0.79
C VAL A 60 4.55 15.33 0.68
N PHE A 61 4.80 16.31 -0.19
CA PHE A 61 6.12 16.90 -0.37
C PHE A 61 6.62 17.56 0.92
N GLN A 62 5.80 18.37 1.56
CA GLN A 62 6.17 19.07 2.79
C GLN A 62 6.52 18.10 3.92
N ILE A 63 5.66 17.11 4.17
CA ILE A 63 5.84 16.14 5.25
C ILE A 63 7.06 15.25 5.01
N LEU A 64 7.22 14.67 3.83
CA LEU A 64 8.37 13.82 3.55
C LEU A 64 9.68 14.60 3.55
N THR A 65 9.68 15.87 3.12
CA THR A 65 10.86 16.76 3.20
C THR A 65 11.22 17.08 4.64
N GLU A 66 10.26 17.29 5.54
CA GLU A 66 10.50 17.49 6.96
C GLU A 66 11.01 16.21 7.64
N VAL A 67 10.33 15.09 7.39
CA VAL A 67 10.66 13.80 8.02
C VAL A 67 11.99 13.25 7.53
N LYS A 68 12.32 13.40 6.26
CA LYS A 68 13.52 12.83 5.60
C LYS A 68 13.70 11.35 5.91
N PRO A 69 12.77 10.50 5.47
CA PRO A 69 12.87 9.07 5.71
C PRO A 69 13.92 8.42 4.80
N ASP A 70 14.56 7.33 5.26
CA ASP A 70 15.40 6.47 4.43
C ASP A 70 14.54 5.63 3.48
N ALA A 71 13.30 5.32 3.89
CA ALA A 71 12.35 4.54 3.11
C ALA A 71 10.91 4.86 3.50
N VAL A 72 10.01 4.80 2.52
CA VAL A 72 8.55 4.83 2.69
C VAL A 72 7.98 3.42 2.53
N ILE A 73 7.12 2.99 3.46
CA ILE A 73 6.29 1.79 3.34
C ILE A 73 4.85 2.25 3.14
N HIS A 74 4.34 2.09 1.92
CA HIS A 74 3.05 2.63 1.51
C HIS A 74 1.95 1.59 1.69
N CYS A 75 1.27 1.64 2.87
CA CYS A 75 0.15 0.75 3.21
C CYS A 75 -1.22 1.40 2.99
N ALA A 76 -1.30 2.73 2.83
CA ALA A 76 -2.55 3.41 2.58
C ALA A 76 -3.16 2.99 1.24
N ALA A 77 -4.40 2.56 1.25
CA ALA A 77 -5.16 2.19 0.06
C ALA A 77 -6.65 2.12 0.37
N TRP A 78 -7.47 2.36 -0.63
CA TRP A 78 -8.87 1.92 -0.62
C TRP A 78 -8.90 0.42 -0.85
N THR A 79 -9.45 -0.35 0.09
CA THR A 79 -9.45 -1.83 0.06
C THR A 79 -10.84 -2.46 0.01
N ALA A 80 -11.91 -1.65 0.09
CA ALA A 80 -13.28 -2.14 -0.04
C ALA A 80 -13.61 -2.43 -1.52
N VAL A 81 -13.27 -3.67 -1.95
CA VAL A 81 -13.31 -4.09 -3.36
C VAL A 81 -14.68 -3.90 -3.99
N ASP A 82 -15.74 -4.39 -3.32
CA ASP A 82 -17.10 -4.32 -3.85
C ASP A 82 -17.59 -2.86 -3.94
N MET A 83 -17.30 -2.04 -2.93
CA MET A 83 -17.68 -0.62 -2.95
C MET A 83 -16.92 0.19 -4.00
N ALA A 84 -15.77 -0.30 -4.47
CA ALA A 84 -15.02 0.36 -5.54
C ALA A 84 -15.77 0.33 -6.89
N GLU A 85 -16.77 -0.54 -7.06
CA GLU A 85 -17.61 -0.58 -8.25
C GLU A 85 -18.72 0.49 -8.24
N ASP A 86 -19.04 1.07 -7.08
CA ASP A 86 -20.03 2.13 -6.97
C ASP A 86 -19.61 3.37 -7.79
N ALA A 87 -20.51 3.85 -8.66
CA ALA A 87 -20.19 4.93 -9.59
C ALA A 87 -19.74 6.23 -8.88
N ASP A 88 -20.31 6.51 -7.70
CA ASP A 88 -19.97 7.67 -6.87
C ASP A 88 -18.67 7.53 -6.10
N LYS A 89 -18.09 6.33 -6.04
CA LYS A 89 -16.81 6.05 -5.35
C LYS A 89 -15.61 5.97 -6.30
N LYS A 90 -15.83 5.72 -7.59
CA LYS A 90 -14.74 5.47 -8.55
C LYS A 90 -13.67 6.54 -8.56
N GLU A 91 -14.05 7.80 -8.56
CA GLU A 91 -13.09 8.90 -8.54
C GLU A 91 -12.25 8.89 -7.24
N LEU A 92 -12.89 8.71 -6.09
CA LEU A 92 -12.21 8.64 -4.80
C LEU A 92 -11.25 7.45 -4.74
N VAL A 93 -11.69 6.26 -5.17
CA VAL A 93 -10.86 5.05 -5.21
C VAL A 93 -9.64 5.25 -6.09
N LYS A 94 -9.82 5.83 -7.28
CA LYS A 94 -8.72 6.15 -8.20
C LYS A 94 -7.76 7.17 -7.59
N ASN A 95 -8.29 8.22 -6.98
CA ASN A 95 -7.47 9.25 -6.35
C ASN A 95 -6.59 8.66 -5.23
N ILE A 96 -7.14 7.79 -4.40
CA ILE A 96 -6.38 7.14 -3.32
C ILE A 96 -5.35 6.15 -3.90
N ASN A 97 -5.79 5.17 -4.71
CA ASN A 97 -4.96 4.04 -5.09
C ASN A 97 -3.94 4.36 -6.20
N ALA A 98 -4.29 5.26 -7.12
CA ALA A 98 -3.42 5.61 -8.23
C ALA A 98 -2.74 6.96 -8.04
N VAL A 99 -3.50 8.06 -7.85
CA VAL A 99 -2.94 9.41 -7.75
C VAL A 99 -2.12 9.57 -6.47
N GLY A 100 -2.64 9.15 -5.31
CA GLY A 100 -1.93 9.21 -4.03
C GLY A 100 -0.65 8.38 -4.06
N THR A 101 -0.71 7.17 -4.63
CA THR A 101 0.49 6.34 -4.82
C THR A 101 1.51 7.02 -5.72
N LYS A 102 1.06 7.67 -6.81
CA LYS A 102 1.95 8.42 -7.70
C LYS A 102 2.60 9.61 -6.98
N ASN A 103 1.86 10.35 -6.17
CA ASN A 103 2.41 11.45 -5.37
C ASN A 103 3.54 10.96 -4.46
N ILE A 104 3.32 9.85 -3.74
CA ILE A 104 4.36 9.24 -2.89
C ILE A 104 5.59 8.85 -3.73
N ALA A 105 5.40 8.19 -4.87
CA ALA A 105 6.50 7.76 -5.73
C ALA A 105 7.31 8.94 -6.28
N ASP A 106 6.63 9.98 -6.77
CA ASP A 106 7.28 11.19 -7.29
C ASP A 106 8.14 11.88 -6.23
N ILE A 107 7.62 11.97 -4.98
CA ILE A 107 8.35 12.61 -3.88
C ILE A 107 9.51 11.74 -3.39
N CYS A 108 9.31 10.41 -3.30
CA CYS A 108 10.41 9.48 -3.00
C CYS A 108 11.57 9.64 -4.00
N LYS A 109 11.26 9.80 -5.29
CA LYS A 109 12.27 10.07 -6.31
C LYS A 109 13.01 11.38 -6.09
N ILE A 110 12.29 12.47 -5.76
CA ILE A 110 12.89 13.79 -5.51
C ILE A 110 13.82 13.75 -4.31
N LEU A 111 13.46 13.00 -3.26
CA LEU A 111 14.20 12.93 -2.01
C LEU A 111 15.24 11.80 -1.98
N ASP A 112 15.39 11.05 -3.06
CA ASP A 112 16.25 9.87 -3.13
C ASP A 112 15.94 8.84 -2.01
N CYS A 113 14.66 8.60 -1.78
CA CYS A 113 14.14 7.76 -0.72
C CYS A 113 13.59 6.46 -1.30
N LYS A 114 13.84 5.34 -0.64
CA LYS A 114 13.32 4.03 -1.06
C LYS A 114 11.81 3.98 -0.89
N LEU A 115 11.12 3.25 -1.76
CA LEU A 115 9.67 3.00 -1.65
C LEU A 115 9.37 1.50 -1.69
N LEU A 116 8.62 1.03 -0.70
CA LEU A 116 7.94 -0.26 -0.74
C LEU A 116 6.44 -0.01 -0.98
N TYR A 117 5.94 -0.45 -2.12
CA TYR A 117 4.53 -0.40 -2.49
C TYR A 117 3.88 -1.78 -2.35
N LEU A 118 2.66 -1.81 -1.81
CA LEU A 118 1.88 -3.02 -1.62
C LEU A 118 0.82 -3.12 -2.72
N SER A 119 1.00 -4.07 -3.63
CA SER A 119 0.04 -4.39 -4.68
C SER A 119 -0.87 -5.57 -4.28
N THR A 120 -1.61 -6.11 -5.23
CA THR A 120 -2.61 -7.17 -5.05
C THR A 120 -2.62 -8.13 -6.24
N ASP A 121 -3.10 -9.36 -6.03
CA ASP A 121 -3.36 -10.32 -7.10
C ASP A 121 -4.58 -9.95 -7.97
N TYR A 122 -5.40 -9.01 -7.53
CA TYR A 122 -6.50 -8.46 -8.34
C TYR A 122 -6.03 -7.72 -9.61
N VAL A 123 -4.73 -7.51 -9.78
CA VAL A 123 -4.15 -7.01 -11.04
C VAL A 123 -4.18 -8.05 -12.16
N PHE A 124 -4.41 -9.31 -11.83
CA PHE A 124 -4.53 -10.42 -12.77
C PHE A 124 -5.98 -10.90 -12.92
N ASP A 125 -6.26 -11.71 -13.95
CA ASP A 125 -7.61 -12.22 -14.24
C ASP A 125 -8.02 -13.46 -13.42
N GLY A 126 -7.18 -13.90 -12.49
CA GLY A 126 -7.46 -15.06 -11.64
C GLY A 126 -7.54 -16.40 -12.38
N THR A 127 -7.21 -16.45 -13.67
CA THR A 127 -7.22 -17.67 -14.47
C THR A 127 -5.91 -18.45 -14.30
N GLY A 128 -5.95 -19.74 -14.64
CA GLY A 128 -4.78 -20.61 -14.55
C GLY A 128 -4.73 -21.48 -13.30
N THR A 129 -3.79 -22.40 -13.28
CA THR A 129 -3.62 -23.41 -12.23
C THR A 129 -2.33 -23.20 -11.43
N GLU A 130 -1.41 -22.41 -11.97
CA GLU A 130 -0.13 -22.10 -11.36
C GLU A 130 -0.16 -20.74 -10.66
N PRO A 131 0.58 -20.54 -9.55
CA PRO A 131 0.75 -19.23 -8.92
C PRO A 131 1.43 -18.24 -9.87
N TRP A 132 1.00 -16.98 -9.85
CA TRP A 132 1.67 -15.88 -10.55
C TRP A 132 3.10 -15.70 -10.05
N LYS A 133 4.01 -15.37 -10.94
CA LYS A 133 5.41 -15.07 -10.62
C LYS A 133 5.60 -13.56 -10.46
N PRO A 134 6.64 -13.11 -9.74
CA PRO A 134 6.90 -11.68 -9.52
C PRO A 134 7.16 -10.86 -10.80
N ASP A 135 7.60 -11.52 -11.87
CA ASP A 135 7.91 -10.94 -13.17
C ASP A 135 6.80 -11.09 -14.20
N ASP A 136 5.69 -11.75 -13.84
CA ASP A 136 4.51 -11.86 -14.71
C ASP A 136 3.90 -10.47 -14.94
N LYS A 137 3.68 -10.14 -16.21
CA LYS A 137 3.11 -8.85 -16.65
C LYS A 137 1.80 -9.01 -17.41
N ASN A 138 1.18 -10.19 -17.33
CA ASN A 138 -0.11 -10.44 -17.96
C ASN A 138 -1.26 -9.84 -17.14
N PHE A 139 -1.14 -8.53 -16.89
CA PHE A 139 -2.12 -7.78 -16.12
C PHE A 139 -3.47 -7.76 -16.83
N LYS A 140 -4.52 -8.10 -16.11
CA LYS A 140 -5.90 -8.10 -16.61
C LYS A 140 -6.89 -8.00 -15.44
N PRO A 141 -6.93 -6.86 -14.75
CA PRO A 141 -7.81 -6.68 -13.61
C PRO A 141 -9.28 -6.84 -14.03
N LEU A 142 -10.05 -7.58 -13.24
CA LEU A 142 -11.47 -7.85 -13.50
C LEU A 142 -12.41 -6.87 -12.82
N ASN A 143 -11.90 -6.06 -11.89
CA ASN A 143 -12.68 -5.09 -11.15
C ASN A 143 -11.94 -3.74 -11.04
N PHE A 144 -12.66 -2.71 -10.66
CA PHE A 144 -12.12 -1.35 -10.59
C PHE A 144 -11.05 -1.20 -9.51
N TYR A 145 -11.19 -1.89 -8.37
CA TYR A 145 -10.13 -1.93 -7.35
C TYR A 145 -8.81 -2.42 -7.93
N GLY A 146 -8.82 -3.58 -8.59
CA GLY A 146 -7.62 -4.15 -9.23
C GLY A 146 -7.04 -3.21 -10.29
N GLN A 147 -7.89 -2.56 -11.10
CA GLN A 147 -7.46 -1.57 -12.08
C GLN A 147 -6.72 -0.41 -11.42
N THR A 148 -7.27 0.19 -10.35
CA THR A 148 -6.64 1.33 -9.67
C THR A 148 -5.35 0.95 -8.93
N LYS A 149 -5.27 -0.28 -8.40
CA LYS A 149 -4.04 -0.82 -7.81
C LYS A 149 -2.95 -1.04 -8.85
N LEU A 150 -3.32 -1.52 -10.04
CA LEU A 150 -2.40 -1.65 -11.17
C LEU A 150 -1.90 -0.29 -11.66
N GLU A 151 -2.78 0.72 -11.76
CA GLU A 151 -2.38 2.08 -12.11
C GLU A 151 -1.33 2.64 -11.13
N GLY A 152 -1.50 2.37 -9.83
CA GLY A 152 -0.51 2.70 -8.80
C GLY A 152 0.81 1.95 -8.98
N GLU A 153 0.77 0.66 -9.26
CA GLU A 153 1.96 -0.17 -9.53
C GLU A 153 2.77 0.35 -10.73
N LEU A 154 2.07 0.66 -11.81
CA LEU A 154 2.70 1.22 -13.02
C LEU A 154 3.31 2.60 -12.74
N ALA A 155 2.62 3.47 -12.00
CA ALA A 155 3.13 4.78 -11.62
C ALA A 155 4.43 4.67 -10.79
N VAL A 156 4.50 3.75 -9.81
CA VAL A 156 5.71 3.48 -9.03
C VAL A 156 6.84 2.97 -9.92
N SER A 157 6.54 1.98 -10.77
CA SER A 157 7.51 1.36 -11.67
C SER A 157 8.10 2.38 -12.66
N GLU A 158 7.25 3.19 -13.31
CA GLU A 158 7.68 4.21 -14.26
C GLU A 158 8.50 5.32 -13.61
N THR A 159 8.15 5.68 -12.37
CA THR A 159 8.82 6.77 -11.66
C THR A 159 10.19 6.36 -11.15
N LEU A 160 10.33 5.17 -10.56
CA LEU A 160 11.52 4.77 -9.81
C LEU A 160 12.50 3.89 -10.60
N GLN A 161 12.05 3.15 -11.63
CA GLN A 161 12.96 2.34 -12.47
C GLN A 161 13.97 3.17 -13.28
N LYS A 162 13.73 4.45 -13.46
CA LYS A 162 14.60 5.36 -14.23
C LYS A 162 15.62 6.11 -13.37
N SER A 163 15.66 5.85 -12.07
CA SER A 163 16.60 6.51 -11.16
C SER A 163 17.67 5.52 -10.71
N ASP A 164 18.94 5.89 -10.83
CA ASP A 164 20.09 5.11 -10.36
C ASP A 164 20.13 4.94 -8.83
N CYS A 165 19.19 5.54 -8.11
CA CYS A 165 19.19 5.73 -6.67
C CYS A 165 18.13 4.97 -5.88
N GLY A 166 17.01 4.55 -6.46
CA GLY A 166 15.91 3.98 -5.70
C GLY A 166 15.67 2.50 -5.96
N SER A 167 16.01 1.60 -5.05
CA SER A 167 15.40 0.28 -5.07
C SER A 167 13.96 0.41 -4.57
N PHE A 168 12.97 0.09 -5.39
CA PHE A 168 11.61 -0.10 -4.93
C PHE A 168 11.33 -1.60 -4.79
N GLY A 169 10.56 -1.96 -3.77
CA GLY A 169 9.99 -3.30 -3.64
C GLY A 169 8.51 -3.25 -4.00
N LEU A 170 8.12 -4.03 -4.99
CA LEU A 170 6.72 -4.32 -5.23
C LEU A 170 6.38 -5.57 -4.44
N TYR A 171 5.51 -5.47 -3.46
CA TYR A 171 5.06 -6.63 -2.69
C TYR A 171 3.62 -6.95 -3.06
N CYS A 172 3.44 -8.10 -3.72
CA CYS A 172 2.13 -8.69 -3.90
C CYS A 172 1.91 -9.74 -2.80
N ALA A 173 1.04 -9.47 -1.84
CA ALA A 173 0.72 -10.40 -0.75
C ALA A 173 0.09 -11.72 -1.23
N ALA A 174 -0.31 -11.76 -2.49
CA ALA A 174 -1.11 -12.83 -3.08
C ALA A 174 -0.42 -14.17 -3.24
N GLN A 175 0.89 -14.20 -3.38
CA GLN A 175 1.56 -15.51 -3.56
C GLN A 175 1.37 -16.46 -2.36
N LYS A 176 1.23 -15.92 -1.15
CA LYS A 176 0.98 -16.72 0.04
C LYS A 176 -0.52 -16.98 0.27
N ALA A 177 -1.38 -16.02 -0.09
CA ALA A 177 -2.82 -16.13 0.08
C ALA A 177 -3.44 -17.16 -0.89
N GLN A 178 -2.98 -17.26 -2.14
CA GLN A 178 -3.46 -18.27 -3.09
C GLN A 178 -3.11 -19.70 -2.66
N SER A 179 -1.96 -19.94 -2.07
CA SER A 179 -1.62 -21.25 -1.52
C SER A 179 -2.47 -21.61 -0.31
N ILE A 180 -2.82 -20.62 0.55
CA ILE A 180 -3.67 -20.79 1.73
C ILE A 180 -5.14 -20.95 1.31
N ALA A 181 -5.65 -20.14 0.39
CA ALA A 181 -7.02 -20.24 -0.09
C ALA A 181 -7.30 -21.56 -0.85
N ARG A 182 -6.32 -22.11 -1.55
CA ARG A 182 -6.43 -23.44 -2.18
C ARG A 182 -6.41 -24.58 -1.17
N SER A 183 -5.66 -24.46 -0.07
CA SER A 183 -5.67 -25.45 1.01
C SER A 183 -6.95 -25.37 1.86
N GLN A 184 -7.65 -24.23 1.85
CA GLN A 184 -8.87 -24.01 2.64
C GLN A 184 -10.18 -24.15 1.83
N LYS A 185 -10.13 -24.40 0.52
CA LYS A 185 -11.35 -24.65 -0.29
C LYS A 185 -12.21 -25.85 0.18
N GLY A 186 -11.77 -26.57 1.22
CA GLY A 186 -12.56 -27.59 1.91
C GLY A 186 -13.16 -27.17 3.26
N LEU A 187 -12.90 -25.96 3.76
CA LEU A 187 -13.16 -25.62 5.17
C LEU A 187 -14.18 -24.47 5.41
N TYR A 188 -14.60 -23.72 4.38
CA TYR A 188 -15.62 -22.69 4.56
C TYR A 188 -16.71 -22.81 3.49
N PRO A 189 -17.96 -23.06 3.87
CA PRO A 189 -19.10 -22.89 2.98
C PRO A 189 -19.26 -21.39 2.67
N VAL A 190 -19.43 -21.08 1.39
CA VAL A 190 -19.80 -19.74 0.90
C VAL A 190 -21.14 -19.36 1.52
N GLY A 191 -21.16 -18.35 2.34
CA GLY A 191 -22.40 -17.77 2.85
C GLY A 191 -22.34 -17.34 4.30
N HIS A 192 -21.88 -16.10 4.53
CA HIS A 192 -22.52 -15.21 5.51
C HIS A 192 -22.08 -13.77 5.20
N PRO A 193 -23.06 -12.84 5.00
CA PRO A 193 -22.77 -11.41 4.94
C PRO A 193 -22.52 -10.91 6.37
N LEU A 194 -21.51 -10.07 6.53
CA LEU A 194 -21.42 -9.11 7.64
C LEU A 194 -21.55 -7.71 7.07
#